data_670f7c3e9eaba96907e7eab5d5a4e3ad
#
_entry.id   670f7c3e9eaba96907e7eab5d5a4e3ad
#
_cell.length_a   1.000
_cell.length_b   1.000
_cell.length_c   1.000
_cell.angle_alpha   90.00
_cell.angle_beta   90.00
_cell.angle_gamma   90.00
#
_symmetry.space_group_name_H-M   'P 1'
#
loop_
_entity.id
_entity.type
_entity.pdbx_description
1 polymer ?
#
loop_
_entity_poly.entity_id
_entity_poly.type
_entity_poly.pdbx_seq_one_letter_code
_entity_poly.pdbx_strand_id
1 'polypeptide(L)'
;VLTMAELSEFTLAFISKKENFKIPIVNKLMHMCFCLPLDREDNRAAVKTINEAVELLDENVVSMGIYPEGQTNKTEEPLLPFRNGAFKIAQKAKVPIVVCVIENTEKILKNFPWQPTTVNLKVLEVLPYDSEHRGTRDVSEHVWPLMYHALVDCYPGSGTPHQYAEQPAPEKT
;
A
#
# COMPACT_ATOMS: atom_id res chain seq x y z
N VAL A 1 0.29 -6.67 -8.52
CA VAL A 1 -0.38 -7.66 -7.64
C VAL A 1 0.15 -9.05 -7.92
N LEU A 2 0.02 -9.58 -9.15
CA LEU A 2 0.50 -10.92 -9.50
C LEU A 2 2.01 -11.11 -9.24
N THR A 3 2.82 -10.12 -9.59
CA THR A 3 4.29 -10.16 -9.39
C THR A 3 4.69 -10.31 -7.91
N MET A 4 3.97 -9.65 -7.00
CA MET A 4 4.23 -9.78 -5.57
C MET A 4 3.76 -11.13 -5.02
N ALA A 5 2.64 -11.67 -5.53
CA ALA A 5 2.15 -12.98 -5.12
C ALA A 5 3.11 -14.11 -5.48
N GLU A 6 3.85 -13.99 -6.59
CA GLU A 6 4.88 -14.97 -6.99
C GLU A 6 6.11 -14.99 -6.06
N LEU A 7 6.36 -13.89 -5.34
CA LEU A 7 7.53 -13.75 -4.46
C LEU A 7 7.25 -14.12 -2.99
N SER A 8 6.00 -14.37 -2.62
CA SER A 8 5.64 -14.74 -1.25
C SER A 8 5.33 -16.23 -1.14
N GLU A 9 5.79 -16.87 -0.07
CA GLU A 9 5.39 -18.24 0.28
C GLU A 9 3.92 -18.32 0.71
N PHE A 10 3.33 -17.18 1.07
CA PHE A 10 1.93 -17.05 1.49
C PHE A 10 1.12 -16.30 0.44
N THR A 11 -0.18 -16.52 0.43
CA THR A 11 -1.10 -15.75 -0.40
C THR A 11 -1.00 -14.27 -0.05
N LEU A 12 -0.69 -13.42 -1.04
CA LEU A 12 -0.64 -11.97 -0.85
C LEU A 12 -2.00 -11.37 -1.21
N ALA A 13 -2.75 -10.98 -0.19
CA ALA A 13 -4.01 -10.25 -0.32
C ALA A 13 -3.77 -8.74 -0.39
N PHE A 14 -4.73 -7.99 -0.93
CA PHE A 14 -4.65 -6.54 -1.00
C PHE A 14 -5.94 -5.88 -0.52
N ILE A 15 -5.77 -4.73 0.14
CA ILE A 15 -6.87 -3.80 0.36
C ILE A 15 -7.05 -2.99 -0.92
N SER A 16 -8.21 -3.11 -1.55
CA SER A 16 -8.50 -2.46 -2.82
C SER A 16 -9.79 -1.66 -2.78
N LYS A 17 -9.93 -0.71 -3.70
CA LYS A 17 -11.13 0.12 -3.84
C LYS A 17 -12.35 -0.74 -4.16
N LYS A 18 -13.50 -0.52 -3.50
CA LYS A 18 -14.74 -1.29 -3.70
C LYS A 18 -15.21 -1.36 -5.17
N GLU A 19 -14.92 -0.30 -5.96
CA GLU A 19 -15.32 -0.24 -7.37
C GLU A 19 -14.62 -1.30 -8.23
N ASN A 20 -13.41 -1.73 -7.85
CA ASN A 20 -12.68 -2.77 -8.58
C ASN A 20 -13.41 -4.12 -8.51
N PHE A 21 -14.16 -4.36 -7.44
CA PHE A 21 -14.97 -5.57 -7.27
C PHE A 21 -16.25 -5.58 -8.13
N LYS A 22 -16.59 -4.48 -8.80
CA LYS A 22 -17.71 -4.44 -9.76
C LYS A 22 -17.37 -5.04 -11.12
N ILE A 23 -16.08 -5.25 -11.41
CA ILE A 23 -15.62 -5.82 -12.68
C ILE A 23 -15.62 -7.35 -12.54
N PRO A 24 -16.46 -8.12 -13.29
CA PRO A 24 -16.72 -9.54 -13.01
C PRO A 24 -15.47 -10.42 -12.94
N ILE A 25 -14.55 -10.28 -13.91
CA ILE A 25 -13.31 -11.09 -13.96
C ILE A 25 -12.38 -10.70 -12.82
N VAL A 26 -12.21 -9.38 -12.58
CA VAL A 26 -11.37 -8.83 -11.51
C VAL A 26 -11.92 -9.25 -10.15
N ASN A 27 -13.24 -9.17 -9.95
CA ASN A 27 -13.92 -9.59 -8.72
C ASN A 27 -13.59 -11.04 -8.36
N LYS A 28 -13.74 -11.96 -9.33
CA LYS A 28 -13.43 -13.38 -9.08
C LYS A 28 -11.97 -13.58 -8.67
N LEU A 29 -11.04 -12.93 -9.37
CA LEU A 29 -9.61 -13.02 -9.06
C LEU A 29 -9.30 -12.43 -7.67
N MET A 30 -9.88 -11.28 -7.33
CA MET A 30 -9.66 -10.63 -6.04
C MET A 30 -10.18 -11.48 -4.87
N HIS A 31 -11.33 -12.12 -5.01
CA HIS A 31 -11.83 -13.05 -4.00
C HIS A 31 -10.96 -14.29 -3.85
N MET A 32 -10.45 -14.85 -4.96
CA MET A 32 -9.52 -15.97 -4.90
C MET A 32 -8.20 -15.63 -4.18
N CYS A 33 -7.78 -14.37 -4.21
CA CYS A 33 -6.59 -13.87 -3.52
C CYS A 33 -6.90 -13.23 -2.15
N PHE A 34 -8.08 -13.45 -1.58
CA PHE A 34 -8.50 -12.85 -0.29
C PHE A 34 -8.42 -11.32 -0.25
N CYS A 35 -8.48 -10.64 -1.40
CA CYS A 35 -8.48 -9.19 -1.43
C CYS A 35 -9.76 -8.62 -0.83
N LEU A 36 -9.63 -7.56 -0.05
CA LEU A 36 -10.75 -6.95 0.67
C LEU A 36 -11.16 -5.60 0.06
N PRO A 37 -12.48 -5.34 -0.10
CA PRO A 37 -12.97 -4.06 -0.59
C PRO A 37 -12.92 -3.00 0.50
N LEU A 38 -12.33 -1.85 0.20
CA LEU A 38 -12.36 -0.67 1.07
C LEU A 38 -13.32 0.38 0.54
N ASP A 39 -14.36 0.66 1.32
CA ASP A 39 -15.19 1.84 1.15
C ASP A 39 -14.61 3.00 1.96
N ARG A 40 -14.17 4.04 1.28
CA ARG A 40 -13.54 5.21 1.91
C ARG A 40 -14.53 6.28 2.33
N GLU A 41 -15.74 6.21 1.81
CA GLU A 41 -16.83 7.15 2.08
C GLU A 41 -17.65 6.69 3.28
N ASP A 42 -17.62 5.38 3.61
CA ASP A 42 -18.30 4.79 4.76
C ASP A 42 -17.28 4.33 5.82
N ASN A 43 -17.18 5.11 6.89
CA ASN A 43 -16.28 4.80 8.01
C ASN A 43 -16.63 3.47 8.69
N ARG A 44 -17.91 3.07 8.73
CA ARG A 44 -18.32 1.79 9.35
C ARG A 44 -17.90 0.62 8.49
N ALA A 45 -18.10 0.72 7.19
CA ALA A 45 -17.63 -0.28 6.23
C ALA A 45 -16.09 -0.40 6.27
N ALA A 46 -15.38 0.73 6.34
CA ALA A 46 -13.93 0.72 6.46
C ALA A 46 -13.43 0.01 7.73
N VAL A 47 -14.09 0.23 8.89
CA VAL A 47 -13.75 -0.47 10.13
C VAL A 47 -13.99 -1.98 10.01
N LYS A 48 -15.09 -2.40 9.35
CA LYS A 48 -15.36 -3.82 9.09
C LYS A 48 -14.25 -4.45 8.25
N THR A 49 -13.86 -3.82 7.15
CA THR A 49 -12.75 -4.29 6.29
C THR A 49 -11.43 -4.39 7.07
N ILE A 50 -11.14 -3.43 7.93
CA ILE A 50 -9.93 -3.48 8.79
C ILE A 50 -9.98 -4.69 9.73
N ASN A 51 -11.12 -4.97 10.35
CA ASN A 51 -11.23 -6.11 11.27
C ASN A 51 -11.12 -7.45 10.53
N GLU A 52 -11.74 -7.57 9.35
CA GLU A 52 -11.63 -8.74 8.49
C GLU A 52 -10.17 -8.98 8.04
N ALA A 53 -9.43 -7.91 7.71
CA ALA A 53 -8.02 -8.00 7.39
C ALA A 53 -7.18 -8.48 8.59
N VAL A 54 -7.51 -8.03 9.81
CA VAL A 54 -6.85 -8.49 11.04
C VAL A 54 -7.12 -9.97 11.28
N GLU A 55 -8.36 -10.44 11.12
CA GLU A 55 -8.73 -11.86 11.25
C GLU A 55 -7.91 -12.74 10.30
N LEU A 56 -7.81 -12.37 9.03
CA LEU A 56 -7.02 -13.10 8.04
C LEU A 56 -5.51 -13.15 8.38
N LEU A 57 -4.98 -12.10 8.99
CA LEU A 57 -3.59 -12.04 9.45
C LEU A 57 -3.38 -12.90 10.70
N ASP A 58 -4.29 -12.83 11.66
CA ASP A 58 -4.24 -13.61 12.92
C ASP A 58 -4.36 -15.12 12.65
N GLU A 59 -5.17 -15.51 11.67
CA GLU A 59 -5.29 -16.89 11.21
C GLU A 59 -4.11 -17.35 10.32
N ASN A 60 -3.18 -16.47 10.04
CA ASN A 60 -2.00 -16.75 9.21
C ASN A 60 -2.34 -17.24 7.78
N VAL A 61 -3.48 -16.80 7.25
CA VAL A 61 -3.98 -17.19 5.92
C VAL A 61 -3.28 -16.42 4.81
N VAL A 62 -2.97 -15.13 5.07
CA VAL A 62 -2.43 -14.21 4.06
C VAL A 62 -1.35 -13.29 4.62
N SER A 63 -0.51 -12.77 3.72
CA SER A 63 0.18 -11.50 3.91
C SER A 63 -0.67 -10.38 3.31
N MET A 64 -0.76 -9.22 3.95
CA MET A 64 -1.63 -8.13 3.54
C MET A 64 -0.85 -6.98 2.89
N GLY A 65 -1.05 -6.77 1.61
CA GLY A 65 -0.50 -5.64 0.86
C GLY A 65 -1.41 -4.40 0.93
N ILE A 66 -0.82 -3.24 1.22
CA ILE A 66 -1.55 -1.98 1.31
C ILE A 66 -0.75 -0.89 0.58
N TYR A 67 -1.44 -0.10 -0.24
CA TYR A 67 -0.91 1.14 -0.79
C TYR A 67 -1.32 2.30 0.12
N PRO A 68 -0.38 2.86 0.91
CA PRO A 68 -0.74 3.80 1.99
C PRO A 68 -1.21 5.16 1.49
N GLU A 69 -0.91 5.53 0.24
CA GLU A 69 -1.49 6.71 -0.43
C GLU A 69 -3.01 6.63 -0.52
N GLY A 70 -3.52 5.41 -0.60
CA GLY A 70 -4.93 5.15 -0.67
C GLY A 70 -5.60 5.59 -1.98
N GLN A 71 -4.88 6.04 -2.98
CA GLN A 71 -5.37 6.45 -4.30
C GLN A 71 -4.31 6.25 -5.38
N THR A 72 -4.74 6.25 -6.64
CA THR A 72 -3.79 6.26 -7.76
C THR A 72 -3.15 7.64 -7.85
N ASN A 73 -1.83 7.67 -7.86
CA ASN A 73 -1.09 8.90 -8.10
C ASN A 73 -1.26 9.31 -9.58
N LYS A 74 -1.80 10.51 -9.80
CA LYS A 74 -1.98 11.12 -11.13
C LYS A 74 -1.17 12.40 -11.28
N THR A 75 -0.31 12.68 -10.32
CA THR A 75 0.56 13.84 -10.28
C THR A 75 1.96 13.47 -10.78
N GLU A 76 2.81 14.46 -10.93
CA GLU A 76 4.23 14.27 -11.23
C GLU A 76 5.07 13.97 -9.98
N GLU A 77 4.45 14.06 -8.79
CA GLU A 77 5.12 13.73 -7.53
C GLU A 77 5.41 12.23 -7.45
N PRO A 78 6.59 11.82 -6.98
CA PRO A 78 6.95 10.41 -6.86
C PRO A 78 6.05 9.63 -5.91
N LEU A 79 5.54 10.30 -4.87
CA LEU A 79 4.74 9.68 -3.81
C LEU A 79 3.78 10.70 -3.21
N LEU A 80 2.52 10.30 -3.04
CA LEU A 80 1.51 11.13 -2.37
C LEU A 80 1.59 10.97 -0.84
N PRO A 81 0.99 11.91 -0.08
CA PRO A 81 0.87 11.79 1.37
C PRO A 81 0.15 10.50 1.78
N PHE A 82 0.62 9.88 2.87
CA PHE A 82 0.04 8.64 3.37
C PHE A 82 -1.20 8.90 4.21
N ARG A 83 -2.12 7.94 4.14
CA ARG A 83 -3.26 7.86 5.06
C ARG A 83 -2.86 7.02 6.27
N ASN A 84 -2.79 7.62 7.45
CA ASN A 84 -2.39 6.94 8.68
C ASN A 84 -3.26 5.70 8.99
N GLY A 85 -4.50 5.67 8.49
CA GLY A 85 -5.38 4.50 8.60
C GLY A 85 -4.84 3.22 7.94
N ALA A 86 -3.94 3.32 6.97
CA ALA A 86 -3.32 2.18 6.31
C ALA A 86 -2.52 1.31 7.29
N PHE A 87 -1.90 1.93 8.29
CA PHE A 87 -1.05 1.25 9.28
C PHE A 87 -1.84 0.63 10.45
N LYS A 88 -3.15 0.92 10.56
CA LYS A 88 -4.00 0.39 11.65
C LYS A 88 -4.14 -1.13 11.63
N ILE A 89 -4.08 -1.73 10.45
CA ILE A 89 -4.20 -3.19 10.30
C ILE A 89 -2.99 -3.87 10.95
N ALA A 90 -1.78 -3.48 10.57
CA ALA A 90 -0.56 -4.03 11.15
C ALA A 90 -0.48 -3.80 12.66
N GLN A 91 -0.91 -2.62 13.14
CA GLN A 91 -0.95 -2.30 14.56
C GLN A 91 -1.94 -3.18 15.34
N LYS A 92 -3.13 -3.43 14.78
CA LYS A 92 -4.16 -4.27 15.43
C LYS A 92 -3.77 -5.75 15.41
N ALA A 93 -3.28 -6.25 14.28
CA ALA A 93 -2.82 -7.64 14.13
C ALA A 93 -1.46 -7.90 14.78
N LYS A 94 -0.76 -6.86 15.28
CA LYS A 94 0.57 -6.98 15.90
C LYS A 94 1.59 -7.68 15.02
N VAL A 95 1.53 -7.41 13.72
CA VAL A 95 2.44 -7.99 12.72
C VAL A 95 3.49 -6.98 12.26
N PRO A 96 4.66 -7.44 11.79
CA PRO A 96 5.67 -6.56 11.21
C PRO A 96 5.20 -5.92 9.91
N ILE A 97 5.79 -4.77 9.57
CA ILE A 97 5.54 -4.07 8.31
C ILE A 97 6.78 -4.20 7.43
N VAL A 98 6.61 -4.78 6.24
CA VAL A 98 7.64 -4.81 5.20
C VAL A 98 7.43 -3.63 4.27
N VAL A 99 8.37 -2.69 4.28
CA VAL A 99 8.31 -1.48 3.44
C VAL A 99 8.93 -1.79 2.09
N CYS A 100 8.11 -1.64 1.02
CA CYS A 100 8.54 -1.94 -0.34
C CYS A 100 8.18 -0.81 -1.30
N VAL A 101 8.98 -0.63 -2.34
CA VAL A 101 8.64 0.19 -3.51
C VAL A 101 8.62 -0.68 -4.76
N ILE A 102 7.74 -0.33 -5.70
CA ILE A 102 7.58 -1.01 -6.99
C ILE A 102 7.86 0.01 -8.09
N GLU A 103 8.82 -0.28 -8.95
CA GLU A 103 9.27 0.59 -10.02
C GLU A 103 8.77 0.12 -11.38
N ASN A 104 8.64 1.05 -12.32
CA ASN A 104 8.28 0.82 -13.71
C ASN A 104 6.86 0.30 -13.96
N THR A 105 5.96 0.35 -12.98
CA THR A 105 4.57 -0.09 -13.15
C THR A 105 3.81 0.73 -14.19
N GLU A 106 4.14 2.01 -14.35
CA GLU A 106 3.56 2.92 -15.35
C GLU A 106 3.90 2.52 -16.80
N LYS A 107 5.00 1.78 -16.96
CA LYS A 107 5.43 1.30 -18.28
C LYS A 107 4.63 0.09 -18.76
N ILE A 108 3.98 -0.65 -17.86
CA ILE A 108 3.23 -1.86 -18.19
C ILE A 108 2.18 -1.56 -19.27
N LEU A 109 1.30 -0.57 -19.04
CA LEU A 109 0.25 -0.23 -19.99
C LEU A 109 0.79 0.42 -21.28
N LYS A 110 1.92 1.12 -21.21
CA LYS A 110 2.56 1.75 -22.39
C LYS A 110 3.21 0.71 -23.28
N ASN A 111 3.79 -0.32 -22.72
CA ASN A 111 4.53 -1.35 -23.44
C ASN A 111 3.64 -2.50 -23.91
N PHE A 112 2.54 -2.78 -23.20
CA PHE A 112 1.62 -3.86 -23.53
C PHE A 112 0.83 -3.59 -24.82
N PRO A 113 0.66 -4.57 -25.74
CA PRO A 113 1.17 -5.95 -25.65
C PRO A 113 2.52 -6.15 -26.38
N TRP A 114 3.12 -5.09 -26.91
CA TRP A 114 4.19 -5.15 -27.90
C TRP A 114 5.59 -5.30 -27.32
N GLN A 115 5.81 -4.85 -26.10
CA GLN A 115 7.13 -4.90 -25.47
C GLN A 115 7.02 -5.43 -24.03
N PRO A 116 7.98 -6.27 -23.59
CA PRO A 116 8.05 -6.70 -22.19
C PRO A 116 8.41 -5.52 -21.28
N THR A 117 7.89 -5.54 -20.09
CA THR A 117 8.23 -4.55 -19.04
C THR A 117 8.80 -5.25 -17.83
N THR A 118 10.02 -4.87 -17.44
CA THR A 118 10.61 -5.30 -16.18
C THR A 118 10.13 -4.40 -15.06
N VAL A 119 9.44 -4.99 -14.10
CA VAL A 119 8.99 -4.35 -12.87
C VAL A 119 9.93 -4.77 -11.74
N ASN A 120 10.49 -3.81 -11.03
CA ASN A 120 11.37 -4.06 -9.91
C ASN A 120 10.64 -3.86 -8.60
N LEU A 121 10.75 -4.84 -7.70
CA LEU A 121 10.32 -4.73 -6.30
C LEU A 121 11.57 -4.56 -5.44
N LYS A 122 11.63 -3.49 -4.66
CA LYS A 122 12.70 -3.25 -3.68
C LYS A 122 12.12 -3.28 -2.28
N VAL A 123 12.66 -4.14 -1.43
CA VAL A 123 12.41 -4.10 0.02
C VAL A 123 13.36 -3.08 0.62
N LEU A 124 12.82 -2.08 1.31
CA LEU A 124 13.60 -0.99 1.91
C LEU A 124 13.91 -1.27 3.37
N GLU A 125 12.89 -1.70 4.12
CA GLU A 125 13.01 -1.92 5.56
C GLU A 125 11.97 -2.93 6.03
N VAL A 126 12.26 -3.62 7.13
CA VAL A 126 11.30 -4.44 7.88
C VAL A 126 11.16 -3.82 9.27
N LEU A 127 9.98 -3.28 9.55
CA LEU A 127 9.65 -2.69 10.85
C LEU A 127 8.99 -3.77 11.71
N PRO A 128 9.63 -4.22 12.82
CA PRO A 128 8.99 -5.12 13.76
C PRO A 128 7.80 -4.43 14.43
N TYR A 129 6.84 -5.22 14.89
CA TYR A 129 5.78 -4.68 15.74
C TYR A 129 6.40 -4.20 17.07
N ASP A 130 6.10 -2.96 17.42
CA ASP A 130 6.52 -2.34 18.67
C ASP A 130 5.27 -1.87 19.41
N SER A 131 4.99 -2.50 20.56
CA SER A 131 3.79 -2.22 21.35
C SER A 131 3.88 -0.91 22.13
N GLU A 132 5.09 -0.40 22.37
CA GLU A 132 5.29 0.67 23.34
C GLU A 132 5.37 2.07 22.73
N HIS A 133 5.81 2.22 21.47
CA HIS A 133 6.27 3.53 21.00
C HIS A 133 5.83 3.96 19.60
N ARG A 134 5.11 3.15 18.81
CA ARG A 134 4.78 3.57 17.43
C ARG A 134 3.27 3.61 17.17
N GLY A 135 2.72 4.81 17.25
CA GLY A 135 1.41 5.11 16.69
C GLY A 135 1.41 5.00 15.16
N THR A 136 0.23 4.86 14.55
CA THR A 136 0.09 4.82 13.07
C THR A 136 0.67 6.07 12.39
N ARG A 137 0.69 7.20 13.08
CA ARG A 137 1.26 8.45 12.61
C ARG A 137 2.79 8.36 12.58
N ASP A 138 3.40 7.87 13.65
CA ASP A 138 4.86 7.77 13.75
C ASP A 138 5.43 6.83 12.70
N VAL A 139 4.73 5.71 12.44
CA VAL A 139 5.06 4.79 11.35
C VAL A 139 4.96 5.50 9.99
N SER A 140 3.90 6.27 9.76
CA SER A 140 3.70 7.03 8.52
C SER A 140 4.82 8.06 8.30
N GLU A 141 5.18 8.81 9.34
CA GLU A 141 6.23 9.84 9.31
C GLU A 141 7.63 9.23 9.11
N HIS A 142 7.85 8.00 9.57
CA HIS A 142 9.10 7.26 9.33
C HIS A 142 9.16 6.68 7.91
N VAL A 143 8.10 6.02 7.46
CA VAL A 143 8.08 5.26 6.20
C VAL A 143 8.00 6.16 4.98
N TRP A 144 7.27 7.28 5.06
CA TRP A 144 7.06 8.14 3.91
C TRP A 144 8.36 8.68 3.29
N PRO A 145 9.29 9.32 4.05
CA PRO A 145 10.55 9.82 3.49
C PRO A 145 11.43 8.69 2.95
N LEU A 146 11.44 7.51 3.59
CA LEU A 146 12.19 6.35 3.14
C LEU A 146 11.73 5.91 1.74
N MET A 147 10.42 5.77 1.53
CA MET A 147 9.86 5.41 0.23
C MET A 147 10.02 6.53 -0.80
N TYR A 148 9.86 7.80 -0.39
CA TYR A 148 10.01 8.95 -1.27
C TYR A 148 11.42 9.02 -1.87
N HIS A 149 12.45 8.93 -1.05
CA HIS A 149 13.85 8.95 -1.51
C HIS A 149 14.15 7.80 -2.44
N ALA A 150 13.69 6.58 -2.10
CA ALA A 150 13.89 5.42 -2.96
C ALA A 150 13.22 5.57 -4.34
N LEU A 151 12.08 6.27 -4.43
CA LEU A 151 11.39 6.53 -5.69
C LEU A 151 12.04 7.67 -6.49
N VAL A 152 12.49 8.75 -5.82
CA VAL A 152 13.19 9.87 -6.49
C VAL A 152 14.45 9.40 -7.18
N ASP A 153 15.21 8.51 -6.57
CA ASP A 153 16.42 7.93 -7.16
C ASP A 153 16.11 7.14 -8.46
N CYS A 154 14.88 6.61 -8.55
CA CYS A 154 14.44 5.84 -9.71
C CYS A 154 13.85 6.71 -10.83
N TYR A 155 13.41 7.91 -10.51
CA TYR A 155 12.79 8.87 -11.43
C TYR A 155 13.58 10.19 -11.44
N PRO A 156 14.83 10.22 -11.97
CA PRO A 156 15.62 11.43 -12.06
C PRO A 156 14.92 12.43 -12.99
N GLY A 157 14.38 13.51 -12.45
CA GLY A 157 13.61 14.53 -13.14
C GLY A 157 12.22 14.80 -12.56
N SER A 158 11.72 13.96 -11.67
CA SER A 158 10.59 14.29 -10.82
C SER A 158 11.08 15.26 -9.74
N GLY A 159 10.65 16.49 -9.87
CA GLY A 159 11.00 17.71 -9.14
C GLY A 159 11.62 17.62 -7.76
N THR A 160 12.36 18.67 -7.45
CA THR A 160 12.82 19.05 -6.09
C THR A 160 11.79 18.73 -5.01
N PRO A 161 12.22 18.30 -3.81
CA PRO A 161 11.33 18.05 -2.68
C PRO A 161 10.61 19.34 -2.29
N HIS A 162 9.47 19.60 -2.88
CA HIS A 162 8.66 20.77 -2.62
C HIS A 162 7.38 20.42 -1.89
N GLN A 163 7.21 21.02 -0.74
CA GLN A 163 5.98 21.27 0.02
C GLN A 163 5.43 20.19 0.96
N TYR A 164 5.75 18.91 0.81
CA TYR A 164 5.16 17.89 1.69
C TYR A 164 6.04 17.51 2.89
N ALA A 165 7.32 17.87 2.87
CA ALA A 165 8.21 17.66 4.02
C ALA A 165 7.90 18.59 5.21
N GLU A 166 7.11 19.64 4.98
CA GLU A 166 6.77 20.66 6.00
C GLU A 166 5.27 20.77 6.32
N GLN A 167 4.41 19.89 5.78
CA GLN A 167 2.99 19.98 6.13
C GLN A 167 2.72 19.38 7.51
N PRO A 168 2.27 20.19 8.48
CA PRO A 168 1.73 19.65 9.72
C PRO A 168 0.51 18.78 9.40
N ALA A 169 0.34 17.72 10.20
CA ALA A 169 -0.78 16.79 10.05
C ALA A 169 -2.12 17.53 9.97
N PRO A 170 -3.07 17.08 9.14
CA PRO A 170 -4.39 17.66 9.07
C PRO A 170 -5.04 17.66 10.46
N GLU A 171 -5.44 18.85 10.92
CA GLU A 171 -6.18 19.05 12.16
C GLU A 171 -7.45 18.20 12.15
N LYS A 172 -7.75 17.64 13.31
CA LYS A 172 -8.98 16.89 13.56
C LYS A 172 -10.17 17.82 13.42
N THR A 173 -11.04 17.57 12.47
CA THR A 173 -12.46 17.90 12.55
C THR A 173 -13.25 16.63 12.86
#